data_039a8e908b323be902ca1b77d3f49b6e
#
_entry.id   039a8e908b323be902ca1b77d3f49b6e
#
_cell.length_a   1.000
_cell.length_b   1.000
_cell.length_c   1.000
_cell.angle_alpha   90.00
_cell.angle_beta   90.00
_cell.angle_gamma   90.00
#
_symmetry.space_group_name_H-M   'P 1'
#
loop_
_entity.id
_entity.type
_entity.pdbx_description
1 polymer ?
#
loop_
_entity_poly.entity_id
_entity_poly.type
_entity_poly.pdbx_seq_one_letter_code
_entity_poly.pdbx_strand_id
1 'polypeptide(L)'
;FRKETNFTAYIATGAWHHYLNFENKKFLQDLWPSIEKAMNFVLEGQTRDGDILWAKDKSDEWMDDSLLTGCSSIYKSLVCAQNISDELGLKKEAYKEEISKISEAIKNKPERFDRSWESKSRYSMDWYYPVLCGAIVGEEAQKRINDGWNKFVVKDLGCKCVEEEPWVTAAESCELVLALNKILEKEKAETVFNNVLNLA
;
A
#
# COMPACT_ATOMS: atom_id res chain seq x y z
N PHE A 1 -12.60 15.92 -12.42
CA PHE A 1 -11.84 15.67 -11.21
C PHE A 1 -12.19 14.26 -10.73
N ARG A 2 -11.22 13.36 -10.53
CA ARG A 2 -11.44 12.03 -9.96
C ARG A 2 -11.27 12.09 -8.45
N LYS A 3 -12.05 11.26 -7.74
CA LYS A 3 -11.91 11.05 -6.28
C LYS A 3 -11.27 9.68 -6.08
N GLU A 4 -9.96 9.64 -5.91
CA GLU A 4 -9.19 8.40 -5.82
C GLU A 4 -9.17 7.88 -4.38
N THR A 5 -9.49 6.59 -4.22
CA THR A 5 -9.64 5.96 -2.91
C THR A 5 -8.32 5.81 -2.16
N ASN A 6 -7.26 5.40 -2.85
CA ASN A 6 -5.94 5.23 -2.23
C ASN A 6 -5.34 6.56 -1.74
N PHE A 7 -5.44 7.64 -2.52
CA PHE A 7 -4.97 8.97 -2.08
C PHE A 7 -5.78 9.49 -0.89
N THR A 8 -7.10 9.27 -0.91
CA THR A 8 -7.97 9.64 0.21
C THR A 8 -7.60 8.88 1.49
N ALA A 9 -7.23 7.60 1.36
CA ALA A 9 -6.87 6.75 2.49
C ALA A 9 -5.58 7.16 3.21
N TYR A 10 -4.61 7.76 2.52
CA TYR A 10 -3.28 8.07 3.07
C TYR A 10 -3.30 8.98 4.30
N ILE A 11 -4.37 9.74 4.53
CA ILE A 11 -4.52 10.57 5.74
C ILE A 11 -4.35 9.74 7.03
N ALA A 12 -4.89 8.51 7.06
CA ALA A 12 -4.77 7.64 8.22
C ALA A 12 -3.33 7.16 8.44
N THR A 13 -2.63 6.79 7.35
CA THR A 13 -1.22 6.38 7.43
C THR A 13 -0.33 7.54 7.90
N GLY A 14 -0.53 8.74 7.35
CA GLY A 14 0.23 9.94 7.75
C GLY A 14 -0.01 10.32 9.20
N ALA A 15 -1.27 10.32 9.65
CA ALA A 15 -1.63 10.65 11.03
C ALA A 15 -1.05 9.65 12.04
N TRP A 16 -1.15 8.34 11.75
CA TRP A 16 -0.57 7.32 12.61
C TRP A 16 0.95 7.41 12.67
N HIS A 17 1.63 7.62 11.52
CA HIS A 17 3.07 7.80 11.49
C HIS A 17 3.53 9.04 12.29
N HIS A 18 2.80 10.16 12.17
CA HIS A 18 3.04 11.34 13.00
C HIS A 18 2.93 11.02 14.51
N TYR A 19 1.85 10.29 14.89
CA TYR A 19 1.66 9.91 16.29
C TYR A 19 2.79 9.03 16.84
N LEU A 20 3.26 8.06 16.05
CA LEU A 20 4.37 7.19 16.46
C LEU A 20 5.69 7.95 16.70
N ASN A 21 5.86 9.12 16.10
CA ASN A 21 7.07 9.94 16.28
C ASN A 21 6.93 10.99 17.38
N PHE A 22 5.73 11.50 17.62
CA PHE A 22 5.54 12.67 18.51
C PHE A 22 4.63 12.39 19.71
N GLU A 23 3.97 11.22 19.75
CA GLU A 23 3.02 10.80 20.81
C GLU A 23 1.90 11.82 21.10
N ASN A 24 1.58 12.67 20.12
CA ASN A 24 0.58 13.73 20.25
C ASN A 24 -0.83 13.20 20.06
N LYS A 25 -1.44 12.70 21.14
CA LYS A 25 -2.81 12.18 21.14
C LYS A 25 -3.86 13.25 20.78
N LYS A 26 -3.65 14.50 21.18
CA LYS A 26 -4.53 15.62 20.83
C LYS A 26 -4.62 15.82 19.31
N PHE A 27 -3.50 15.70 18.61
CA PHE A 27 -3.47 15.74 17.15
C PHE A 27 -4.34 14.64 16.51
N LEU A 28 -4.27 13.41 17.04
CA LEU A 28 -5.14 12.33 16.56
C LEU A 28 -6.64 12.64 16.82
N GLN A 29 -6.96 13.15 18.01
CA GLN A 29 -8.34 13.52 18.34
C GLN A 29 -8.91 14.59 17.40
N ASP A 30 -8.12 15.62 17.11
CA ASP A 30 -8.52 16.71 16.23
C ASP A 30 -8.68 16.26 14.77
N LEU A 31 -7.88 15.30 14.33
CA LEU A 31 -7.87 14.82 12.95
C LEU A 31 -8.86 13.65 12.71
N TRP A 32 -9.29 12.97 13.77
CA TRP A 32 -10.14 11.77 13.67
C TRP A 32 -11.39 11.95 12.81
N PRO A 33 -12.19 13.04 12.94
CA PRO A 33 -13.38 13.23 12.10
C PRO A 33 -13.06 13.22 10.59
N SER A 34 -11.90 13.75 10.21
CA SER A 34 -11.44 13.74 8.81
C SER A 34 -10.98 12.35 8.37
N ILE A 35 -10.28 11.61 9.24
CA ILE A 35 -9.86 10.23 8.99
C ILE A 35 -11.08 9.33 8.82
N GLU A 36 -12.04 9.40 9.74
CA GLU A 36 -13.26 8.59 9.69
C GLU A 36 -14.06 8.86 8.39
N LYS A 37 -14.21 10.14 8.02
CA LYS A 37 -14.86 10.50 6.76
C LYS A 37 -14.12 9.96 5.53
N ALA A 38 -12.80 10.01 5.55
CA ALA A 38 -11.97 9.46 4.47
C ALA A 38 -12.12 7.94 4.37
N MET A 39 -12.07 7.22 5.50
CA MET A 39 -12.26 5.76 5.51
C MET A 39 -13.66 5.37 5.07
N ASN A 40 -14.71 6.09 5.49
CA ASN A 40 -16.08 5.83 5.03
C ASN A 40 -16.19 5.94 3.51
N PHE A 41 -15.64 7.00 2.90
CA PHE A 41 -15.60 7.15 1.44
C PHE A 41 -14.86 5.98 0.75
N VAL A 42 -13.72 5.58 1.29
CA VAL A 42 -12.92 4.46 0.74
C VAL A 42 -13.72 3.15 0.80
N LEU A 43 -14.40 2.90 1.92
CA LEU A 43 -15.18 1.68 2.14
C LEU A 43 -16.49 1.62 1.33
N GLU A 44 -17.05 2.77 0.91
CA GLU A 44 -18.14 2.78 -0.08
C GLU A 44 -17.72 2.09 -1.40
N GLY A 45 -16.43 2.10 -1.75
CA GLY A 45 -15.88 1.44 -2.92
C GLY A 45 -15.50 -0.03 -2.72
N GLN A 46 -15.67 -0.60 -1.51
CA GLN A 46 -15.31 -1.99 -1.27
C GLN A 46 -16.35 -2.94 -1.90
N THR A 47 -15.87 -3.82 -2.79
CA THR A 47 -16.70 -4.81 -3.46
C THR A 47 -17.02 -6.00 -2.55
N ARG A 48 -17.95 -6.87 -2.98
CA ARG A 48 -18.24 -8.13 -2.27
C ARG A 48 -17.05 -9.09 -2.24
N ASP A 49 -16.14 -8.96 -3.21
CA ASP A 49 -14.91 -9.77 -3.30
C ASP A 49 -13.79 -9.23 -2.41
N GLY A 50 -13.95 -8.04 -1.84
CA GLY A 50 -13.04 -7.42 -0.88
C GLY A 50 -12.07 -6.42 -1.48
N ASP A 51 -11.87 -6.39 -2.79
CA ASP A 51 -11.13 -5.33 -3.47
C ASP A 51 -11.85 -3.99 -3.34
N ILE A 52 -11.11 -2.89 -3.45
CA ILE A 52 -11.67 -1.55 -3.37
C ILE A 52 -11.49 -0.87 -4.73
N LEU A 53 -12.60 -0.37 -5.28
CA LEU A 53 -12.63 0.34 -6.55
C LEU A 53 -11.71 1.56 -6.48
N TRP A 54 -10.97 1.77 -7.57
CA TRP A 54 -9.90 2.77 -7.61
C TRP A 54 -10.37 4.20 -7.38
N ALA A 55 -11.49 4.60 -8.05
CA ALA A 55 -11.94 5.98 -7.99
C ALA A 55 -13.42 6.14 -8.34
N LYS A 56 -13.99 7.27 -7.93
CA LYS A 56 -15.17 7.84 -8.60
C LYS A 56 -14.73 8.84 -9.68
N ASP A 57 -15.40 8.82 -10.79
CA ASP A 57 -15.17 9.75 -11.89
C ASP A 57 -15.79 11.15 -11.62
N LYS A 58 -15.74 12.04 -12.61
CA LYS A 58 -16.31 13.39 -12.50
C LYS A 58 -17.84 13.43 -12.40
N SER A 59 -18.53 12.32 -12.73
CA SER A 59 -19.98 12.16 -12.61
C SER A 59 -20.39 11.52 -11.29
N ASP A 60 -19.41 11.32 -10.39
CA ASP A 60 -19.56 10.65 -9.07
C ASP A 60 -19.90 9.16 -9.16
N GLU A 61 -19.66 8.53 -10.33
CA GLU A 61 -19.85 7.11 -10.56
C GLU A 61 -18.57 6.34 -10.32
N TRP A 62 -18.70 5.14 -9.71
CA TRP A 62 -17.55 4.26 -9.47
C TRP A 62 -16.98 3.73 -10.79
N MET A 63 -15.66 3.85 -10.95
CA MET A 63 -14.93 3.17 -12.01
C MET A 63 -14.81 1.68 -11.66
N ASP A 64 -15.25 0.80 -12.57
CA ASP A 64 -15.33 -0.65 -12.31
C ASP A 64 -13.97 -1.34 -12.46
N ASP A 65 -12.99 -0.90 -11.69
CA ASP A 65 -11.70 -1.56 -11.57
C ASP A 65 -11.00 -1.25 -10.25
N SER A 66 -10.01 -2.09 -9.92
CA SER A 66 -9.19 -1.99 -8.72
C SER A 66 -7.72 -2.14 -9.06
N LEU A 67 -6.86 -1.40 -8.34
CA LEU A 67 -5.39 -1.50 -8.45
C LEU A 67 -4.83 -2.31 -7.28
N LEU A 68 -3.95 -3.26 -7.55
CA LEU A 68 -3.29 -4.04 -6.50
C LEU A 68 -2.46 -3.14 -5.58
N THR A 69 -1.71 -2.19 -6.15
CA THR A 69 -0.96 -1.16 -5.39
C THR A 69 -1.88 -0.27 -4.56
N GLY A 70 -3.00 0.17 -5.16
CA GLY A 70 -4.02 0.96 -4.49
C GLY A 70 -4.63 0.23 -3.30
N CYS A 71 -5.10 -1.00 -3.52
CA CYS A 71 -5.66 -1.85 -2.46
C CYS A 71 -4.63 -2.15 -1.36
N SER A 72 -3.36 -2.36 -1.71
CA SER A 72 -2.29 -2.58 -0.73
C SER A 72 -2.09 -1.36 0.18
N SER A 73 -2.06 -0.15 -0.38
CA SER A 73 -1.93 1.08 0.40
C SER A 73 -3.17 1.37 1.24
N ILE A 74 -4.37 1.05 0.73
CA ILE A 74 -5.62 1.16 1.49
C ILE A 74 -5.64 0.15 2.66
N TYR A 75 -5.21 -1.08 2.44
CA TYR A 75 -5.03 -2.06 3.53
C TYR A 75 -4.19 -1.47 4.66
N LYS A 76 -3.02 -0.88 4.34
CA LYS A 76 -2.17 -0.23 5.34
C LYS A 76 -2.89 0.94 6.03
N SER A 77 -3.62 1.74 5.27
CA SER A 77 -4.35 2.90 5.80
C SER A 77 -5.49 2.48 6.75
N LEU A 78 -6.21 1.40 6.44
CA LEU A 78 -7.23 0.82 7.32
C LEU A 78 -6.62 0.28 8.63
N VAL A 79 -5.46 -0.39 8.55
CA VAL A 79 -4.72 -0.83 9.76
C VAL A 79 -4.31 0.37 10.60
N CYS A 80 -3.84 1.46 9.99
CA CYS A 80 -3.51 2.69 10.71
C CYS A 80 -4.75 3.35 11.33
N ALA A 81 -5.87 3.41 10.62
CA ALA A 81 -7.13 3.93 11.15
C ALA A 81 -7.64 3.10 12.33
N GLN A 82 -7.52 1.77 12.27
CA GLN A 82 -7.82 0.88 13.39
C GLN A 82 -6.95 1.21 14.61
N ASN A 83 -5.63 1.32 14.43
CA ASN A 83 -4.71 1.67 15.51
C ASN A 83 -5.04 3.03 16.14
N ILE A 84 -5.41 4.03 15.32
CA ILE A 84 -5.85 5.34 15.82
C ILE A 84 -7.13 5.21 16.62
N SER A 85 -8.12 4.46 16.14
CA SER A 85 -9.38 4.23 16.85
C SER A 85 -9.16 3.56 18.21
N ASP A 86 -8.27 2.56 18.25
CA ASP A 86 -7.90 1.86 19.49
C ASP A 86 -7.18 2.80 20.48
N GLU A 87 -6.21 3.59 20.00
CA GLU A 87 -5.46 4.57 20.81
C GLU A 87 -6.39 5.65 21.39
N LEU A 88 -7.39 6.07 20.65
CA LEU A 88 -8.38 7.05 21.11
C LEU A 88 -9.47 6.44 22.00
N GLY A 89 -9.51 5.11 22.15
CA GLY A 89 -10.55 4.41 22.92
C GLY A 89 -11.93 4.48 22.29
N LEU A 90 -11.99 4.56 20.95
CA LEU A 90 -13.22 4.66 20.19
C LEU A 90 -13.85 3.27 19.93
N LYS A 91 -14.36 3.03 18.72
CA LYS A 91 -14.97 1.76 18.35
C LYS A 91 -13.90 0.66 18.25
N LYS A 92 -13.94 -0.31 19.15
CA LYS A 92 -13.07 -1.48 19.10
C LYS A 92 -13.33 -2.28 17.80
N GLU A 93 -12.24 -2.68 17.13
CA GLU A 93 -12.30 -3.46 15.88
C GLU A 93 -13.12 -2.77 14.76
N ALA A 94 -13.06 -1.42 14.69
CA ALA A 94 -13.84 -0.61 13.75
C ALA A 94 -13.73 -1.03 12.29
N TYR A 95 -12.52 -1.50 11.86
CA TYR A 95 -12.18 -1.82 10.46
C TYR A 95 -11.73 -3.27 10.27
N LYS A 96 -11.90 -4.15 11.26
CA LYS A 96 -11.34 -5.51 11.24
C LYS A 96 -11.89 -6.36 10.09
N GLU A 97 -13.16 -6.28 9.83
CA GLU A 97 -13.83 -7.03 8.76
C GLU A 97 -13.32 -6.56 7.39
N GLU A 98 -13.25 -5.26 7.16
CA GLU A 98 -12.81 -4.64 5.91
C GLU A 98 -11.32 -4.92 5.63
N ILE A 99 -10.48 -4.86 6.67
CA ILE A 99 -9.07 -5.26 6.60
C ILE A 99 -8.94 -6.73 6.20
N SER A 100 -9.76 -7.61 6.76
CA SER A 100 -9.75 -9.04 6.41
C SER A 100 -10.16 -9.27 4.95
N LYS A 101 -11.24 -8.61 4.50
CA LYS A 101 -11.73 -8.73 3.11
C LYS A 101 -10.70 -8.26 2.09
N ILE A 102 -10.11 -7.08 2.29
CA ILE A 102 -9.11 -6.56 1.36
C ILE A 102 -7.83 -7.40 1.37
N SER A 103 -7.41 -7.92 2.53
CA SER A 103 -6.27 -8.84 2.63
C SER A 103 -6.51 -10.12 1.84
N GLU A 104 -7.72 -10.69 1.94
CA GLU A 104 -8.13 -11.87 1.19
C GLU A 104 -8.11 -11.62 -0.32
N ALA A 105 -8.65 -10.48 -0.77
CA ALA A 105 -8.62 -10.11 -2.18
C ALA A 105 -7.18 -9.99 -2.71
N ILE A 106 -6.29 -9.29 -1.98
CA ILE A 106 -4.89 -9.12 -2.36
C ILE A 106 -4.15 -10.46 -2.49
N LYS A 107 -4.42 -11.41 -1.59
CA LYS A 107 -3.71 -12.69 -1.56
C LYS A 107 -4.24 -13.69 -2.57
N ASN A 108 -5.55 -13.81 -2.67
CA ASN A 108 -6.19 -14.98 -3.25
C ASN A 108 -7.08 -14.67 -4.47
N LYS A 109 -7.23 -13.40 -4.86
CA LYS A 109 -8.12 -13.02 -5.98
C LYS A 109 -7.41 -12.08 -6.96
N PRO A 110 -6.32 -12.51 -7.62
CA PRO A 110 -5.57 -11.66 -8.55
C PRO A 110 -6.43 -11.16 -9.72
N GLU A 111 -7.47 -11.92 -10.12
CA GLU A 111 -8.42 -11.55 -11.17
C GLU A 111 -9.28 -10.31 -10.84
N ARG A 112 -9.24 -9.84 -9.58
CA ARG A 112 -9.96 -8.64 -9.16
C ARG A 112 -9.24 -7.35 -9.52
N PHE A 113 -8.00 -7.43 -9.97
CA PHE A 113 -7.17 -6.28 -10.31
C PHE A 113 -6.96 -6.18 -11.82
N ASP A 114 -6.87 -4.95 -12.33
CA ASP A 114 -6.62 -4.66 -13.75
C ASP A 114 -7.67 -5.30 -14.71
N ARG A 115 -8.96 -5.29 -14.34
CA ARG A 115 -10.03 -5.93 -15.12
C ARG A 115 -10.35 -5.21 -16.42
N SER A 116 -10.28 -3.89 -16.42
CA SER A 116 -10.73 -3.03 -17.51
C SER A 116 -9.60 -2.32 -18.25
N TRP A 117 -8.37 -2.48 -17.79
CA TRP A 117 -7.17 -1.90 -18.40
C TRP A 117 -6.01 -2.88 -18.47
N GLU A 118 -4.95 -2.46 -19.15
CA GLU A 118 -3.73 -3.25 -19.26
C GLU A 118 -3.12 -3.55 -17.88
N SER A 119 -2.65 -4.79 -17.69
CA SER A 119 -2.08 -5.24 -16.43
C SER A 119 -0.94 -4.32 -15.94
N LYS A 120 -0.96 -4.03 -14.65
CA LYS A 120 0.07 -3.23 -13.98
C LYS A 120 1.26 -4.07 -13.48
N SER A 121 1.26 -5.39 -13.70
CA SER A 121 2.35 -6.29 -13.28
C SER A 121 3.72 -5.96 -13.89
N ARG A 122 3.76 -5.11 -14.91
CA ARG A 122 4.98 -4.55 -15.50
C ARG A 122 5.67 -3.51 -14.60
N TYR A 123 4.94 -2.94 -13.62
CA TYR A 123 5.47 -1.94 -12.69
C TYR A 123 5.97 -2.62 -11.40
N SER A 124 7.14 -2.20 -10.91
CA SER A 124 7.73 -2.77 -9.71
C SER A 124 6.89 -2.56 -8.45
N MET A 125 6.14 -1.47 -8.38
CA MET A 125 5.20 -1.22 -7.27
C MET A 125 4.17 -2.36 -7.15
N ASP A 126 3.68 -2.90 -8.25
CA ASP A 126 2.73 -4.00 -8.23
C ASP A 126 3.31 -5.28 -7.59
N TRP A 127 4.61 -5.45 -7.73
CA TRP A 127 5.36 -6.54 -7.13
C TRP A 127 5.59 -6.37 -5.63
N TYR A 128 6.17 -5.23 -5.16
CA TYR A 128 6.58 -5.12 -3.76
C TYR A 128 5.56 -4.44 -2.83
N TYR A 129 4.56 -3.70 -3.32
CA TYR A 129 3.59 -2.97 -2.49
C TYR A 129 2.77 -3.84 -1.54
N PRO A 130 2.29 -5.04 -1.95
CA PRO A 130 1.60 -5.92 -1.01
C PRO A 130 2.46 -6.31 0.20
N VAL A 131 3.78 -6.43 0.02
CA VAL A 131 4.75 -6.70 1.08
C VAL A 131 5.04 -5.43 1.87
N LEU A 132 5.31 -4.33 1.19
CA LEU A 132 5.56 -3.01 1.80
C LEU A 132 4.41 -2.60 2.73
N CYS A 133 3.18 -2.80 2.31
CA CYS A 133 2.00 -2.45 3.09
C CYS A 133 1.66 -3.48 4.17
N GLY A 134 2.25 -4.67 4.13
CA GLY A 134 2.05 -5.75 5.10
C GLY A 134 0.79 -6.59 4.86
N ALA A 135 0.19 -6.50 3.66
CA ALA A 135 -0.91 -7.36 3.26
C ALA A 135 -0.45 -8.79 2.98
N ILE A 136 0.78 -8.95 2.47
CA ILE A 136 1.46 -10.23 2.31
C ILE A 136 2.66 -10.25 3.25
N VAL A 137 2.80 -11.30 4.05
CA VAL A 137 3.82 -11.43 5.11
C VAL A 137 4.43 -12.84 5.13
N GLY A 138 5.51 -13.04 5.89
CA GLY A 138 6.13 -14.34 6.11
C GLY A 138 6.73 -14.94 4.82
N GLU A 139 6.60 -16.25 4.67
CA GLU A 139 7.18 -17.01 3.54
C GLU A 139 6.61 -16.57 2.18
N GLU A 140 5.33 -16.23 2.12
CA GLU A 140 4.70 -15.70 0.91
C GLU A 140 5.33 -14.38 0.46
N ALA A 141 5.62 -13.48 1.40
CA ALA A 141 6.30 -12.23 1.12
C ALA A 141 7.73 -12.45 0.61
N GLN A 142 8.48 -13.35 1.26
CA GLN A 142 9.82 -13.73 0.80
C GLN A 142 9.79 -14.33 -0.61
N LYS A 143 8.87 -15.26 -0.85
CA LYS A 143 8.69 -15.86 -2.17
C LYS A 143 8.39 -14.78 -3.22
N ARG A 144 7.42 -13.91 -2.97
CA ARG A 144 7.04 -12.83 -3.88
C ARG A 144 8.21 -11.91 -4.22
N ILE A 145 8.99 -11.52 -3.23
CA ILE A 145 10.18 -10.68 -3.44
C ILE A 145 11.23 -11.42 -4.27
N ASN A 146 11.49 -12.69 -3.98
CA ASN A 146 12.47 -13.48 -4.76
C ASN A 146 12.03 -13.71 -6.21
N ASP A 147 10.76 -13.98 -6.46
CA ASP A 147 10.21 -14.23 -7.81
C ASP A 147 10.35 -12.99 -8.72
N GLY A 148 10.21 -11.78 -8.19
CA GLY A 148 10.34 -10.54 -8.97
C GLY A 148 11.74 -9.92 -8.97
N TRP A 149 12.68 -10.44 -8.18
CA TRP A 149 13.99 -9.82 -7.97
C TRP A 149 14.76 -9.55 -9.27
N ASN A 150 14.95 -10.58 -10.09
CA ASN A 150 15.69 -10.48 -11.34
C ASN A 150 14.96 -9.65 -12.41
N LYS A 151 13.67 -9.46 -12.26
CA LYS A 151 12.83 -8.67 -13.15
C LYS A 151 13.05 -7.16 -12.92
N PHE A 152 13.10 -6.76 -11.64
CA PHE A 152 13.04 -5.35 -11.26
C PHE A 152 14.33 -4.81 -10.65
N VAL A 153 15.22 -5.65 -10.13
CA VAL A 153 16.44 -5.15 -9.48
C VAL A 153 17.61 -5.23 -10.44
N VAL A 154 18.23 -4.07 -10.68
CA VAL A 154 19.45 -3.94 -11.46
C VAL A 154 20.64 -3.94 -10.51
N LYS A 155 21.58 -4.87 -10.75
CA LYS A 155 22.78 -5.00 -9.93
C LYS A 155 23.55 -3.67 -9.89
N ASP A 156 24.00 -3.31 -8.69
CA ASP A 156 24.79 -2.10 -8.40
C ASP A 156 24.07 -0.76 -8.70
N LEU A 157 22.75 -0.79 -9.01
CA LEU A 157 21.98 0.41 -9.28
C LEU A 157 20.75 0.54 -8.35
N GLY A 158 19.82 -0.43 -8.37
CA GLY A 158 18.60 -0.37 -7.56
C GLY A 158 17.39 -0.96 -8.26
N CYS A 159 16.20 -0.45 -7.91
CA CYS A 159 14.93 -0.94 -8.44
C CYS A 159 14.47 -0.15 -9.66
N LYS A 160 14.09 -0.86 -10.73
CA LYS A 160 13.43 -0.26 -11.91
C LYS A 160 12.00 0.13 -11.56
N CYS A 161 11.51 1.18 -12.19
CA CYS A 161 10.09 1.54 -12.16
C CYS A 161 9.26 0.56 -13.01
N VAL A 162 9.75 0.24 -14.22
CA VAL A 162 9.07 -0.57 -15.23
C VAL A 162 9.99 -1.69 -15.73
N GLU A 163 9.46 -2.87 -15.98
CA GLU A 163 10.22 -4.07 -16.35
C GLU A 163 11.08 -3.87 -17.59
N GLU A 164 10.45 -3.38 -18.67
CA GLU A 164 11.06 -3.24 -19.99
C GLU A 164 11.94 -2.00 -20.17
N GLU A 165 11.89 -1.06 -19.23
CA GLU A 165 12.66 0.18 -19.28
C GLU A 165 13.84 0.14 -18.30
N PRO A 166 14.99 0.72 -18.65
CA PRO A 166 16.17 0.72 -17.78
C PRO A 166 16.09 1.77 -16.64
N TRP A 167 14.93 2.32 -16.38
CA TRP A 167 14.73 3.40 -15.42
C TRP A 167 14.80 2.91 -13.98
N VAL A 168 15.96 2.96 -13.40
CA VAL A 168 16.17 2.81 -11.96
C VAL A 168 15.86 4.13 -11.28
N THR A 169 15.04 4.11 -10.25
CA THR A 169 14.62 5.31 -9.53
C THR A 169 14.95 5.20 -8.04
N ALA A 170 15.22 6.35 -7.43
CA ALA A 170 15.45 6.42 -5.99
C ALA A 170 14.18 6.09 -5.21
N ALA A 171 13.00 6.49 -5.71
CA ALA A 171 11.72 6.27 -5.04
C ALA A 171 11.42 4.78 -4.90
N GLU A 172 11.35 4.04 -6.01
CA GLU A 172 11.06 2.60 -5.99
C GLU A 172 12.14 1.82 -5.25
N SER A 173 13.40 2.23 -5.35
CA SER A 173 14.49 1.59 -4.61
C SER A 173 14.34 1.79 -3.10
N CYS A 174 14.01 2.98 -2.62
CA CYS A 174 13.76 3.23 -1.19
C CYS A 174 12.52 2.50 -0.69
N GLU A 175 11.45 2.43 -1.46
CA GLU A 175 10.25 1.66 -1.10
C GLU A 175 10.55 0.15 -1.04
N LEU A 176 11.35 -0.38 -1.98
CA LEU A 176 11.82 -1.76 -1.93
C LEU A 176 12.68 -2.02 -0.68
N VAL A 177 13.57 -1.09 -0.28
CA VAL A 177 14.33 -1.20 0.98
C VAL A 177 13.40 -1.34 2.18
N LEU A 178 12.32 -0.57 2.23
CA LEU A 178 11.32 -0.69 3.31
C LEU A 178 10.60 -2.04 3.27
N ALA A 179 10.27 -2.55 2.10
CA ALA A 179 9.66 -3.88 1.94
C ALA A 179 10.61 -5.00 2.39
N LEU A 180 11.90 -4.92 2.02
CA LEU A 180 12.95 -5.88 2.42
C LEU A 180 13.15 -5.90 3.93
N ASN A 181 13.16 -4.73 4.58
CA ASN A 181 13.25 -4.64 6.04
C ASN A 181 12.06 -5.32 6.73
N LYS A 182 10.86 -5.26 6.16
CA LYS A 182 9.67 -5.96 6.72
C LYS A 182 9.79 -7.46 6.73
N ILE A 183 10.50 -8.03 5.76
CA ILE A 183 10.76 -9.49 5.67
C ILE A 183 12.13 -9.89 6.22
N LEU A 184 12.80 -8.97 6.92
CA LEU A 184 14.10 -9.16 7.57
C LEU A 184 15.26 -9.49 6.63
N GLU A 185 15.15 -9.16 5.34
CA GLU A 185 16.21 -9.27 4.32
C GLU A 185 17.19 -8.08 4.39
N LYS A 186 17.85 -7.93 5.53
CA LYS A 186 18.67 -6.76 5.87
C LYS A 186 19.84 -6.55 4.90
N GLU A 187 20.54 -7.60 4.51
CA GLU A 187 21.68 -7.50 3.60
C GLU A 187 21.27 -6.97 2.22
N LYS A 188 20.14 -7.46 1.68
CA LYS A 188 19.57 -6.95 0.43
C LYS A 188 19.12 -5.49 0.58
N ALA A 189 18.48 -5.16 1.69
CA ALA A 189 18.03 -3.80 1.99
C ALA A 189 19.21 -2.82 2.03
N GLU A 190 20.28 -3.15 2.76
CA GLU A 190 21.50 -2.34 2.85
C GLU A 190 22.19 -2.18 1.47
N THR A 191 22.26 -3.26 0.70
CA THR A 191 22.84 -3.22 -0.66
C THR A 191 22.07 -2.27 -1.56
N VAL A 192 20.74 -2.40 -1.64
CA VAL A 192 19.90 -1.52 -2.47
C VAL A 192 19.98 -0.07 -1.97
N PHE A 193 19.98 0.16 -0.66
CA PHE A 193 20.08 1.51 -0.10
C PHE A 193 21.43 2.19 -0.43
N ASN A 194 22.54 1.46 -0.27
CA ASN A 194 23.86 1.97 -0.61
C ASN A 194 23.99 2.30 -2.10
N ASN A 195 23.38 1.50 -2.98
CA ASN A 195 23.34 1.81 -4.41
C ASN A 195 22.63 3.15 -4.67
N VAL A 196 21.48 3.39 -4.01
CA VAL A 196 20.76 4.68 -4.13
C VAL A 196 21.63 5.86 -3.68
N LEU A 197 22.35 5.72 -2.56
CA LEU A 197 23.27 6.77 -2.07
C LEU A 197 24.40 7.09 -3.07
N ASN A 198 24.83 6.12 -3.86
CA ASN A 198 25.86 6.29 -4.86
C ASN A 198 25.33 6.88 -6.19
N LEU A 199 24.01 6.98 -6.37
CA LEU A 199 23.39 7.62 -7.53
C LEU A 199 23.22 9.14 -7.35
N ALA A 200 23.38 9.64 -6.12
CA ALA A 200 23.26 11.05 -5.75
C ALA A 200 24.64 11.73 -5.86
#